data_780a331cf75a8358fdcd3cc98fe7b8d1
#
_entry.id   780a331cf75a8358fdcd3cc98fe7b8d1
#
_cell.length_a   1.000
_cell.length_b   1.000
_cell.length_c   1.000
_cell.angle_alpha   90.00
_cell.angle_beta   90.00
_cell.angle_gamma   90.00
#
_symmetry.space_group_name_H-M   'P 1'
#
loop_
_entity.id
_entity.type
_entity.pdbx_description
1 polymer ?
#
loop_
_entity_poly.entity_id
_entity_poly.type
_entity_poly.pdbx_seq_one_letter_code
_entity_poly.pdbx_strand_id
1 'polypeptide(L)'
;SKYDTLGKDVIGCTKLPHGKFKYQVHLKKDAQQHISQSERQALWNLIERNEESCLVTNKYVLDYLIGKYPYCYHGYFYVSQEKMLTPIYMIAQKGIDKVIKFVKVKNESNKKTSRA
;
A
#
# COMPACT_ATOMS: atom_id res chain seq x y z
N SER A 1 15.47 6.14 -5.76
CA SER A 1 14.54 7.17 -5.30
C SER A 1 14.60 7.26 -3.78
N LYS A 2 14.13 8.35 -3.23
CA LYS A 2 14.15 8.51 -1.78
C LYS A 2 13.23 7.51 -1.07
N TYR A 3 12.30 6.91 -1.79
CA TYR A 3 11.41 5.90 -1.19
C TYR A 3 12.10 4.57 -0.99
N ASP A 4 13.18 4.32 -1.69
CA ASP A 4 13.96 3.11 -1.48
C ASP A 4 14.64 3.14 -0.11
N THR A 5 14.89 4.34 0.42
CA THR A 5 15.51 4.49 1.75
C THR A 5 14.50 4.53 2.88
N LEU A 6 13.20 4.46 2.57
CA LEU A 6 12.14 4.51 3.57
C LEU A 6 11.61 3.12 3.92
N GLY A 7 12.42 2.09 3.75
CA GLY A 7 12.05 0.75 4.19
C GLY A 7 11.15 -0.01 3.24
N LYS A 8 11.25 0.27 1.96
CA LYS A 8 10.46 -0.45 0.97
C LYS A 8 11.06 -1.83 0.74
N ASP A 9 10.31 -2.87 1.10
CA ASP A 9 10.70 -4.25 0.84
C ASP A 9 10.30 -4.65 -0.57
N VAL A 10 11.07 -5.55 -1.17
CA VAL A 10 10.79 -6.05 -2.52
C VAL A 10 10.47 -7.53 -2.47
N ILE A 11 9.35 -7.90 -3.04
CA ILE A 11 8.89 -9.30 -3.09
C ILE A 11 8.63 -9.68 -4.53
N GLY A 12 9.26 -10.80 -4.98
CA GLY A 12 9.00 -11.34 -6.30
C GLY A 12 7.69 -12.10 -6.33
N CYS A 13 6.97 -12.02 -7.43
CA CYS A 13 5.70 -12.72 -7.61
C CYS A 13 5.49 -13.06 -9.08
N THR A 14 4.67 -14.08 -9.35
CA THR A 14 4.32 -14.42 -10.73
C THR A 14 3.17 -13.58 -11.25
N LYS A 15 2.30 -13.14 -10.34
CA LYS A 15 1.20 -12.24 -10.65
C LYS A 15 1.19 -11.13 -9.63
N LEU A 16 0.98 -9.90 -10.10
CA LEU A 16 0.83 -8.77 -9.18
C LEU A 16 -0.46 -8.90 -8.37
N PRO A 17 -0.48 -8.46 -7.12
CA PRO A 17 -1.69 -8.45 -6.32
C PRO A 17 -2.84 -7.78 -7.07
N HIS A 18 -3.98 -8.44 -7.08
CA HIS A 18 -5.20 -7.98 -7.76
C HIS A 18 -4.95 -7.58 -9.22
N GLY A 19 -3.94 -8.19 -9.84
CA GLY A 19 -3.63 -8.04 -11.25
C GLY A 19 -2.77 -6.87 -11.65
N LYS A 20 -2.68 -5.82 -10.84
CA LYS A 20 -1.96 -4.62 -11.26
C LYS A 20 -1.27 -3.83 -10.13
N PHE A 21 -1.45 -4.21 -8.87
CA PHE A 21 -0.96 -3.40 -7.77
C PHE A 21 0.47 -3.77 -7.39
N LYS A 22 1.39 -2.85 -7.64
CA LYS A 22 2.81 -3.08 -7.38
C LYS A 22 3.22 -2.77 -5.95
N TYR A 23 2.42 -1.99 -5.22
CA TYR A 23 2.80 -1.51 -3.90
C TYR A 23 1.73 -1.83 -2.88
N GLN A 24 2.18 -2.22 -1.71
CA GLN A 24 1.32 -2.46 -0.55
C GLN A 24 1.82 -1.53 0.56
N VAL A 25 1.00 -0.55 0.90
CA VAL A 25 1.35 0.47 1.89
C VAL A 25 0.81 0.04 3.24
N HIS A 26 1.70 -0.25 4.17
CA HIS A 26 1.33 -0.70 5.51
C HIS A 26 1.23 0.48 6.47
N LEU A 27 0.10 0.58 7.15
CA LEU A 27 -0.09 1.56 8.19
C LEU A 27 0.52 1.04 9.49
N LYS A 28 0.99 1.97 10.32
CA LYS A 28 1.48 1.62 11.64
C LYS A 28 0.33 1.10 12.49
N LYS A 29 0.65 0.24 13.45
CA LYS A 29 -0.28 -0.15 14.47
C LYS A 29 -0.78 1.12 15.17
N ASP A 30 -2.07 1.20 15.38
CA ASP A 30 -2.69 2.37 16.01
C ASP A 30 -2.36 3.66 15.24
N ALA A 31 -2.60 3.64 13.92
CA ALA A 31 -2.29 4.75 13.04
C ALA A 31 -2.88 6.08 13.54
N GLN A 32 -4.04 6.03 14.23
CA GLN A 32 -4.69 7.23 14.76
C GLN A 32 -3.85 7.94 15.81
N GLN A 33 -2.83 7.29 16.36
CA GLN A 33 -1.90 7.92 17.29
C GLN A 33 -0.76 8.63 16.58
N HIS A 34 -0.62 8.42 15.28
CA HIS A 34 0.49 8.95 14.49
C HIS A 34 0.06 10.01 13.49
N ILE A 35 -1.17 9.95 13.01
CA ILE A 35 -1.72 10.94 12.10
C ILE A 35 -2.99 11.53 12.68
N SER A 36 -3.21 12.80 12.37
CA SER A 36 -4.39 13.52 12.81
C SER A 36 -5.62 13.09 12.01
N GLN A 37 -6.80 13.48 12.47
CA GLN A 37 -8.03 13.26 11.74
C GLN A 37 -8.02 13.96 10.38
N SER A 38 -7.45 15.16 10.31
CA SER A 38 -7.37 15.87 9.05
C SER A 38 -6.39 15.20 8.08
N GLU A 39 -5.29 14.66 8.59
CA GLU A 39 -4.35 13.90 7.77
C GLU A 39 -5.00 12.61 7.26
N ARG A 40 -5.71 11.90 8.13
CA ARG A 40 -6.47 10.72 7.71
C ARG A 40 -7.49 11.07 6.63
N GLN A 41 -8.22 12.16 6.83
CA GLN A 41 -9.22 12.58 5.84
C GLN A 41 -8.55 12.94 4.51
N ALA A 42 -7.41 13.63 4.57
CA ALA A 42 -6.67 13.98 3.36
C ALA A 42 -6.17 12.71 2.64
N LEU A 43 -5.71 11.73 3.39
CA LEU A 43 -5.29 10.45 2.81
C LEU A 43 -6.46 9.76 2.12
N TRP A 44 -7.61 9.70 2.78
CA TRP A 44 -8.79 9.10 2.17
C TRP A 44 -9.23 9.84 0.91
N ASN A 45 -9.23 11.17 0.95
CA ASN A 45 -9.58 11.97 -0.22
C ASN A 45 -8.65 11.65 -1.39
N LEU A 46 -7.36 11.47 -1.12
CA LEU A 46 -6.40 11.11 -2.16
C LEU A 46 -6.71 9.73 -2.75
N ILE A 47 -6.96 8.76 -1.88
CA ILE A 47 -7.28 7.39 -2.32
C ILE A 47 -8.57 7.39 -3.15
N GLU A 48 -9.60 8.07 -2.66
CA GLU A 48 -10.89 8.10 -3.33
C GLU A 48 -10.81 8.75 -4.71
N ARG A 49 -10.04 9.84 -4.82
CA ARG A 49 -9.84 10.51 -6.12
C ARG A 49 -9.04 9.67 -7.12
N ASN A 50 -8.35 8.66 -6.63
CA ASN A 50 -7.49 7.81 -7.46
C ASN A 50 -7.90 6.35 -7.34
N GLU A 51 -9.20 6.10 -7.41
CA GLU A 51 -9.73 4.75 -7.17
C GLU A 51 -9.22 3.72 -8.17
N GLU A 52 -8.79 4.13 -9.35
CA GLU A 52 -8.22 3.20 -10.32
C GLU A 52 -6.80 2.79 -9.94
N SER A 53 -6.12 3.59 -9.14
CA SER A 53 -4.74 3.37 -8.74
C SER A 53 -4.59 2.94 -7.29
N CYS A 54 -5.66 2.92 -6.53
CA CYS A 54 -5.64 2.57 -5.10
C CYS A 54 -6.74 1.56 -4.79
N LEU A 55 -6.43 0.62 -3.90
CA LEU A 55 -7.41 -0.41 -3.53
C LEU A 55 -7.30 -0.70 -2.04
N VAL A 56 -8.42 -0.58 -1.34
CA VAL A 56 -8.53 -0.94 0.06
C VAL A 56 -9.39 -2.21 0.14
N THR A 57 -8.77 -3.32 0.52
CA THR A 57 -9.45 -4.62 0.53
C THR A 57 -10.03 -5.01 1.89
N ASN A 58 -9.49 -4.45 2.97
CA ASN A 58 -9.91 -4.79 4.31
C ASN A 58 -10.94 -3.80 4.82
N LYS A 59 -12.08 -4.32 5.27
CA LYS A 59 -13.19 -3.49 5.74
C LYS A 59 -12.80 -2.60 6.92
N TYR A 60 -11.99 -3.12 7.83
CA TYR A 60 -11.61 -2.34 9.02
C TYR A 60 -10.69 -1.17 8.64
N VAL A 61 -9.79 -1.39 7.70
CA VAL A 61 -8.94 -0.32 7.19
C VAL A 61 -9.79 0.72 6.48
N LEU A 62 -10.72 0.27 5.64
CA LEU A 62 -11.63 1.18 4.94
C LEU A 62 -12.45 2.01 5.93
N ASP A 63 -13.03 1.37 6.93
CA ASP A 63 -13.85 2.07 7.92
C ASP A 63 -13.05 3.13 8.67
N TYR A 64 -11.78 2.84 8.97
CA TYR A 64 -10.91 3.85 9.56
C TYR A 64 -10.66 5.00 8.59
N LEU A 65 -10.27 4.69 7.36
CA LEU A 65 -9.91 5.72 6.38
C LEU A 65 -11.07 6.67 6.08
N ILE A 66 -12.30 6.15 5.97
CA ILE A 66 -13.47 6.99 5.69
C ILE A 66 -13.99 7.72 6.94
N GLY A 67 -13.39 7.46 8.10
CA GLY A 67 -13.80 8.11 9.32
C GLY A 67 -14.98 7.47 10.04
N LYS A 68 -15.42 6.31 9.59
CA LYS A 68 -16.52 5.59 10.23
C LYS A 68 -16.09 4.97 11.55
N TYR A 69 -14.81 4.60 11.67
CA TYR A 69 -14.26 3.99 12.86
C TYR A 69 -13.00 4.76 13.27
N PRO A 70 -12.84 5.10 14.56
CA PRO A 70 -11.74 5.98 14.98
C PRO A 70 -10.38 5.31 15.09
N TYR A 71 -10.31 3.99 14.98
CA TYR A 71 -9.06 3.25 15.20
C TYR A 71 -8.68 2.45 13.98
N CYS A 72 -7.35 2.28 13.78
CA CYS A 72 -6.80 1.32 12.85
C CYS A 72 -5.75 0.51 13.60
N TYR A 73 -6.07 -0.74 13.90
CA TYR A 73 -5.13 -1.57 14.64
C TYR A 73 -3.84 -1.75 13.85
N HIS A 74 -3.93 -2.28 12.68
CA HIS A 74 -2.91 -2.21 11.63
C HIS A 74 -3.54 -2.79 10.37
N GLY A 75 -2.94 -2.43 9.22
CA GLY A 75 -3.48 -2.90 7.97
C GLY A 75 -2.74 -2.27 6.81
N TYR A 76 -3.25 -2.49 5.62
CA TYR A 76 -2.59 -1.99 4.44
C TYR A 76 -3.60 -1.70 3.33
N PHE A 77 -3.14 -0.96 2.34
CA PHE A 77 -3.87 -0.75 1.10
C PHE A 77 -2.88 -0.84 -0.07
N TYR A 78 -3.42 -0.98 -1.27
CA TYR A 78 -2.62 -1.18 -2.46
C TYR A 78 -2.57 0.07 -3.31
N VAL A 79 -1.44 0.24 -4.01
CA VAL A 79 -1.22 1.33 -4.95
C VAL A 79 -0.56 0.73 -6.20
N SER A 80 -1.04 1.11 -7.38
CA SER A 80 -0.54 0.53 -8.61
C SER A 80 0.70 1.22 -9.17
N GLN A 81 0.94 2.48 -8.83
CA GLN A 81 2.00 3.29 -9.42
C GLN A 81 2.85 3.98 -8.36
N GLU A 82 4.16 3.98 -8.58
CA GLU A 82 5.10 4.61 -7.65
C GLU A 82 4.81 6.09 -7.43
N LYS A 83 4.34 6.79 -8.46
CA LYS A 83 4.06 8.21 -8.35
C LYS A 83 3.01 8.55 -7.30
N MET A 84 2.20 7.56 -6.91
CA MET A 84 1.23 7.76 -5.85
C MET A 84 1.86 7.81 -4.46
N LEU A 85 3.04 7.26 -4.31
CA LEU A 85 3.70 7.21 -3.00
C LEU A 85 4.09 8.60 -2.50
N THR A 86 4.47 9.51 -3.41
CA THR A 86 4.85 10.87 -3.00
C THR A 86 3.74 11.59 -2.24
N PRO A 87 2.54 11.75 -2.81
CA PRO A 87 1.47 12.45 -2.08
C PRO A 87 1.02 11.68 -0.84
N ILE A 88 1.07 10.34 -0.87
CA ILE A 88 0.73 9.54 0.31
C ILE A 88 1.69 9.87 1.46
N TYR A 89 2.99 9.90 1.19
CA TYR A 89 3.98 10.24 2.22
C TYR A 89 3.85 11.69 2.67
N MET A 90 3.59 12.61 1.75
CA MET A 90 3.43 14.01 2.12
C MET A 90 2.28 14.21 3.10
N ILE A 91 1.23 13.42 2.97
CA ILE A 91 0.05 13.53 3.82
C ILE A 91 0.22 12.75 5.13
N ALA A 92 0.71 11.50 5.04
CA ALA A 92 0.52 10.55 6.11
C ALA A 92 1.79 9.78 6.51
N GLN A 93 2.97 10.30 6.21
CA GLN A 93 4.23 9.59 6.47
C GLN A 93 4.33 9.06 7.89
N LYS A 94 3.90 9.82 8.88
CA LYS A 94 4.01 9.42 10.28
C LYS A 94 3.19 8.18 10.61
N GLY A 95 2.16 7.90 9.82
CA GLY A 95 1.30 6.73 10.01
C GLY A 95 1.67 5.54 9.16
N ILE A 96 2.72 5.64 8.34
CA ILE A 96 3.13 4.56 7.46
C ILE A 96 4.27 3.79 8.09
N ASP A 97 4.10 2.48 8.20
CA ASP A 97 5.12 1.59 8.73
C ASP A 97 6.15 1.22 7.66
N LYS A 98 5.66 0.71 6.54
CA LYS A 98 6.53 0.28 5.45
C LYS A 98 5.74 0.19 4.15
N VAL A 99 6.47 0.12 3.06
CA VAL A 99 5.89 -0.13 1.74
C VAL A 99 6.55 -1.38 1.17
N ILE A 100 5.73 -2.32 0.73
CA ILE A 100 6.21 -3.52 0.04
C ILE A 100 6.02 -3.28 -1.46
N LYS A 101 7.08 -3.54 -2.23
CA LYS A 101 7.03 -3.48 -3.68
C LYS A 101 7.00 -4.89 -4.24
N PHE A 102 5.98 -5.19 -5.04
CA PHE A 102 5.88 -6.47 -5.73
C PHE A 102 6.50 -6.34 -7.12
N VAL A 103 7.37 -7.27 -7.46
CA VAL A 103 8.02 -7.31 -8.76
C VAL A 103 7.65 -8.61 -9.45
N LYS A 104 7.07 -8.48 -10.63
CA LYS A 104 6.70 -9.65 -11.40
C LYS A 104 7.97 -10.31 -11.95
N VAL A 105 8.12 -11.61 -11.69
CA VAL A 105 9.28 -12.36 -12.12
C VAL A 105 8.86 -13.42 -13.13
N LYS A 106 9.78 -13.76 -14.02
CA LYS A 106 9.53 -14.82 -15.00
C LYS A 106 9.48 -16.16 -14.28
N ASN A 107 8.63 -17.06 -14.80
CA ASN A 107 8.49 -18.38 -14.24
C ASN A 107 9.54 -19.32 -14.85
N GLU A 108 10.81 -18.97 -14.68
CA GLU A 108 11.92 -19.72 -15.28
C GLU A 108 12.03 -21.14 -14.75
N SER A 109 11.82 -21.29 -13.44
CA SER A 109 11.92 -22.61 -12.81
C SER A 109 10.90 -23.59 -13.37
N ASN A 110 9.71 -23.12 -13.69
CA ASN A 110 8.69 -23.99 -14.27
C ASN A 110 9.06 -24.43 -15.68
N LYS A 111 9.65 -23.55 -16.46
CA LYS A 111 10.13 -23.91 -17.78
C LYS A 111 11.21 -24.96 -17.73
N LYS A 112 12.16 -24.82 -16.81
CA LYS A 112 13.22 -25.80 -16.65
C LYS A 112 12.67 -27.13 -16.19
N THR A 113 11.77 -27.10 -15.25
CA THR A 113 11.16 -28.30 -14.71
C THR A 113 10.41 -29.07 -15.81
N SER A 114 9.67 -28.35 -16.61
CA SER A 114 8.88 -28.98 -17.66
C SER A 114 9.73 -29.62 -18.75
N ARG A 115 10.96 -29.18 -18.90
CA ARG A 115 11.88 -29.75 -19.89
C ARG A 115 12.63 -30.95 -19.34
N ALA A 116 12.69 -31.05 -18.06
CA ALA A 116 13.40 -32.16 -17.44
C ALA A 116 12.59 -33.44 -17.56
#